data_6a178fb6408c145666ad4d1c5b46ea8d
#
_entry.id   6a178fb6408c145666ad4d1c5b46ea8d
#
_cell.length_a   1.000
_cell.length_b   1.000
_cell.length_c   1.000
_cell.angle_alpha   90.00
_cell.angle_beta   90.00
_cell.angle_gamma   90.00
#
_symmetry.space_group_name_H-M   'P 1'
#
loop_
_entity.id
_entity.type
_entity.pdbx_description
1 polymer ?
#
loop_
_entity_poly.entity_id
_entity_poly.type
_entity_poly.pdbx_seq_one_letter_code
_entity_poly.pdbx_strand_id
1 'polypeptide(L)'
;KRKEAFKVGILTQQASDYVPAKIRFQNNTIKAKMRLKGDWLDHLIGEKWSFRIHLKGENTLFGMKKFSIQHPKTRGFHGEILFFETLKKFNVLTPRYIFVNVDLNGEDLGIMALEESFTKLLLENNKQREGIILKFDESLYWESQINGKKGEFMPAFDNYKTQRIDIFNIKKTYNSPIMSKQLAFATGLLRGFQNKRFSPSHVFDSKTMGSFLAVCEFCGSWHAIRWHNLRFYFNPFTQKLEPIAFDASIYDRNNIIDGHGLLTNLKQEIMVDILKDPQIYKEYRTALLKLKKMIEKEEFIEYLMSIEKKYLTMLGMEFFLLWGYDLEELPVRIDKLLEYSRKDILRIGEKFRPGNQIKEDFPAIIHSTITGSGPDKILEFVNLVPFPIEIQSIQLIDKTNNKTIQPFKPLRSLSYPLYLEATELSGLPSKLSIRYALPVKHDEYRLLAKSSLIGNTKIYENVPSQYIPIFENTPYPILKIEQLLKQFPFLKLSPDHRELILKK
;
A
#
# COMPACT_ATOMS: atom_id res chain seq x y z
N LYS A 1 -15.40 -17.78 6.59
CA LYS A 1 -14.41 -16.84 6.06
C LYS A 1 -13.04 -17.50 5.80
N ARG A 2 -12.44 -18.20 6.81
CA ARG A 2 -11.16 -18.92 6.62
C ARG A 2 -11.26 -19.97 5.50
N LYS A 3 -12.28 -20.85 5.51
CA LYS A 3 -12.50 -21.86 4.46
C LYS A 3 -12.63 -21.22 3.07
N GLU A 4 -13.29 -20.08 2.98
CA GLU A 4 -13.41 -19.31 1.73
C GLU A 4 -12.04 -18.78 1.26
N ALA A 5 -11.24 -18.19 2.18
CA ALA A 5 -9.90 -17.71 1.88
C ALA A 5 -9.00 -18.82 1.31
N PHE A 6 -9.05 -20.04 1.88
CA PHE A 6 -8.29 -21.18 1.34
C PHE A 6 -8.75 -21.63 -0.05
N LYS A 7 -10.06 -21.49 -0.38
CA LYS A 7 -10.55 -21.77 -1.74
C LYS A 7 -10.06 -20.74 -2.76
N VAL A 8 -10.08 -19.47 -2.38
CA VAL A 8 -9.68 -18.34 -3.25
C VAL A 8 -8.17 -18.15 -3.24
N GLY A 9 -7.51 -18.52 -2.14
CA GLY A 9 -6.07 -18.35 -1.89
C GLY A 9 -5.69 -16.97 -1.36
N ILE A 10 -6.67 -16.13 -1.02
CA ILE A 10 -6.52 -14.78 -0.49
C ILE A 10 -7.66 -14.53 0.49
N LEU A 11 -7.36 -13.85 1.60
CA LEU A 11 -8.39 -13.41 2.55
C LEU A 11 -8.95 -12.05 2.13
N THR A 12 -10.10 -12.06 1.51
CA THR A 12 -10.86 -10.81 1.25
C THR A 12 -11.44 -10.27 2.55
N GLN A 13 -11.35 -8.97 2.77
CA GLN A 13 -11.72 -8.32 4.03
C GLN A 13 -12.86 -7.31 3.83
N GLN A 14 -13.88 -7.39 4.68
CA GLN A 14 -15.01 -6.47 4.67
C GLN A 14 -15.30 -5.92 6.07
N ALA A 15 -15.99 -4.78 6.14
CA ALA A 15 -16.40 -4.19 7.42
C ALA A 15 -17.37 -5.08 8.21
N SER A 16 -18.16 -5.90 7.52
CA SER A 16 -19.09 -6.88 8.09
C SER A 16 -18.41 -8.09 8.74
N ASP A 17 -17.12 -8.31 8.49
CA ASP A 17 -16.36 -9.44 9.06
C ASP A 17 -16.06 -9.28 10.56
N TYR A 18 -16.31 -8.10 11.14
CA TYR A 18 -16.06 -7.87 12.56
C TYR A 18 -17.13 -8.53 13.43
N VAL A 19 -16.67 -9.35 14.36
CA VAL A 19 -17.51 -9.96 15.40
C VAL A 19 -17.23 -9.33 16.77
N PRO A 20 -18.22 -9.31 17.70
CA PRO A 20 -18.00 -8.87 19.08
C PRO A 20 -16.98 -9.76 19.78
N ALA A 21 -16.12 -9.14 20.62
CA ALA A 21 -15.15 -9.83 21.43
C ALA A 21 -15.01 -9.14 22.81
N LYS A 22 -14.45 -9.85 23.76
CA LYS A 22 -14.02 -9.35 25.07
C LYS A 22 -12.55 -9.68 25.25
N ILE A 23 -11.76 -8.72 25.69
CA ILE A 23 -10.35 -8.91 26.02
C ILE A 23 -10.22 -8.81 27.52
N ARG A 24 -9.65 -9.85 28.12
CA ARG A 24 -9.24 -9.85 29.52
C ARG A 24 -7.74 -9.57 29.61
N PHE A 25 -7.38 -8.57 30.35
CA PHE A 25 -5.99 -8.23 30.59
C PHE A 25 -5.84 -7.80 32.05
N GLN A 26 -5.01 -8.50 32.80
CA GLN A 26 -4.97 -8.38 34.25
C GLN A 26 -6.39 -8.55 34.86
N ASN A 27 -6.84 -7.62 35.67
CA ASN A 27 -8.18 -7.67 36.29
C ASN A 27 -9.28 -6.95 35.48
N ASN A 28 -8.96 -6.50 34.24
CA ASN A 28 -9.86 -5.72 33.42
C ASN A 28 -10.45 -6.53 32.27
N THR A 29 -11.76 -6.35 32.02
CA THR A 29 -12.45 -6.88 30.83
C THR A 29 -12.86 -5.74 29.94
N ILE A 30 -12.31 -5.69 28.72
CA ILE A 30 -12.53 -4.64 27.74
C ILE A 30 -13.39 -5.19 26.60
N LYS A 31 -14.49 -4.50 26.28
CA LYS A 31 -15.27 -4.80 25.08
C LYS A 31 -14.49 -4.44 23.83
N ALA A 32 -14.53 -5.34 22.85
CA ALA A 32 -13.82 -5.17 21.58
C ALA A 32 -14.69 -5.68 20.42
N LYS A 33 -14.17 -5.50 19.22
CA LYS A 33 -14.57 -6.24 18.03
C LYS A 33 -13.30 -6.72 17.33
N MET A 34 -13.38 -7.92 16.73
CA MET A 34 -12.25 -8.52 16.05
C MET A 34 -12.66 -9.17 14.73
N ARG A 35 -11.71 -9.29 13.82
CA ARG A 35 -11.86 -10.05 12.57
C ARG A 35 -10.52 -10.67 12.19
N LEU A 36 -10.54 -11.63 11.26
CA LEU A 36 -9.31 -12.15 10.67
C LEU A 36 -8.49 -11.02 10.01
N LYS A 37 -7.16 -11.13 10.06
CA LYS A 37 -6.20 -10.21 9.44
C LYS A 37 -5.30 -10.97 8.47
N GLY A 38 -4.72 -10.23 7.55
CA GLY A 38 -3.81 -10.69 6.50
C GLY A 38 -4.53 -10.73 5.16
N ASP A 39 -3.75 -10.70 4.11
CA ASP A 39 -4.23 -10.86 2.74
C ASP A 39 -3.81 -12.24 2.23
N TRP A 40 -2.60 -12.66 2.53
CA TRP A 40 -2.09 -14.00 2.27
C TRP A 40 -2.51 -15.04 3.31
N LEU A 41 -2.49 -16.31 2.89
CA LEU A 41 -2.94 -17.44 3.72
C LEU A 41 -2.00 -17.78 4.88
N ASP A 42 -0.75 -17.33 4.86
CA ASP A 42 0.22 -17.51 5.97
C ASP A 42 -0.29 -16.99 7.31
N HIS A 43 -1.13 -15.94 7.27
CA HIS A 43 -1.84 -15.41 8.43
C HIS A 43 -2.93 -16.34 8.98
N LEU A 44 -3.29 -17.42 8.28
CA LEU A 44 -4.39 -18.32 8.60
C LEU A 44 -3.95 -19.79 8.71
N ILE A 45 -2.65 -20.06 8.55
CA ILE A 45 -2.08 -21.42 8.67
C ILE A 45 -1.90 -21.78 10.15
N GLY A 46 -2.11 -23.08 10.46
CA GLY A 46 -2.00 -23.57 11.83
C GLY A 46 -3.13 -23.07 12.72
N GLU A 47 -2.84 -22.89 14.00
CA GLU A 47 -3.81 -22.49 15.03
C GLU A 47 -3.68 -21.00 15.42
N LYS A 48 -2.51 -20.42 15.28
CA LYS A 48 -2.22 -19.00 15.58
C LYS A 48 -2.64 -18.07 14.46
N TRP A 49 -3.93 -17.93 14.24
CA TRP A 49 -4.44 -17.04 13.20
C TRP A 49 -4.23 -15.57 13.56
N SER A 50 -4.11 -14.75 12.55
CA SER A 50 -3.97 -13.32 12.74
C SER A 50 -5.34 -12.62 12.86
N PHE A 51 -5.45 -11.73 13.84
CA PHE A 51 -6.68 -10.98 14.09
C PHE A 51 -6.40 -9.47 14.13
N ARG A 52 -7.33 -8.69 13.62
CA ARG A 52 -7.39 -7.25 13.83
C ARG A 52 -8.42 -6.93 14.91
N ILE A 53 -8.01 -6.16 15.90
CA ILE A 53 -8.77 -5.89 17.10
C ILE A 53 -9.02 -4.40 17.25
N HIS A 54 -10.25 -4.03 17.58
CA HIS A 54 -10.63 -2.66 17.94
C HIS A 54 -11.28 -2.67 19.31
N LEU A 55 -10.70 -1.98 20.28
CA LEU A 55 -11.28 -1.76 21.59
C LEU A 55 -12.44 -0.77 21.50
N LYS A 56 -13.50 -1.00 22.29
CA LYS A 56 -14.66 -0.11 22.38
C LYS A 56 -14.47 0.92 23.48
N GLY A 57 -15.15 2.07 23.36
CA GLY A 57 -15.05 3.19 24.31
C GLY A 57 -13.67 3.85 24.25
N GLU A 58 -13.22 4.42 25.36
CA GLU A 58 -11.92 5.10 25.46
C GLU A 58 -10.80 4.18 25.99
N ASN A 59 -11.08 2.87 26.10
CA ASN A 59 -10.11 1.90 26.55
C ASN A 59 -8.94 1.77 25.59
N THR A 60 -7.75 1.56 26.15
CA THR A 60 -6.53 1.21 25.44
C THR A 60 -5.86 0.00 26.08
N LEU A 61 -5.09 -0.74 25.27
CA LEU A 61 -4.20 -1.79 25.73
C LEU A 61 -2.79 -1.43 25.27
N PHE A 62 -1.84 -1.34 26.19
CA PHE A 62 -0.48 -0.83 25.93
C PHE A 62 -0.48 0.55 25.21
N GLY A 63 -1.47 1.41 25.52
CA GLY A 63 -1.66 2.70 24.86
C GLY A 63 -2.27 2.61 23.45
N MET A 64 -2.73 1.45 23.00
CA MET A 64 -3.30 1.21 21.67
C MET A 64 -4.80 0.93 21.77
N LYS A 65 -5.59 1.55 20.88
CA LYS A 65 -7.03 1.32 20.72
C LYS A 65 -7.35 0.35 19.59
N LYS A 66 -6.46 0.30 18.59
CA LYS A 66 -6.54 -0.61 17.45
C LYS A 66 -5.17 -1.26 17.26
N PHE A 67 -5.17 -2.56 17.15
CA PHE A 67 -3.95 -3.33 16.95
C PHE A 67 -4.28 -4.67 16.27
N SER A 68 -3.26 -5.38 15.89
CA SER A 68 -3.39 -6.75 15.40
C SER A 68 -2.63 -7.69 16.33
N ILE A 69 -3.11 -8.93 16.46
CA ILE A 69 -2.33 -10.04 17.00
C ILE A 69 -2.08 -11.04 15.87
N GLN A 70 -0.90 -11.60 15.80
CA GLN A 70 -0.49 -12.49 14.73
C GLN A 70 0.64 -13.42 15.15
N HIS A 71 0.81 -14.51 14.41
CA HIS A 71 1.95 -15.39 14.62
C HIS A 71 3.25 -14.58 14.44
N PRO A 72 4.25 -14.67 15.36
CA PRO A 72 5.49 -13.89 15.26
C PRO A 72 6.23 -14.06 13.94
N LYS A 73 6.16 -15.25 13.33
CA LYS A 73 6.78 -15.57 12.04
C LYS A 73 6.32 -14.65 10.90
N THR A 74 5.07 -14.13 10.93
CA THR A 74 4.53 -13.28 9.87
C THR A 74 5.27 -11.95 9.69
N ARG A 75 6.12 -11.58 10.65
CA ARG A 75 6.95 -10.38 10.65
C ARG A 75 8.42 -10.66 10.95
N GLY A 76 8.89 -11.90 10.73
CA GLY A 76 10.28 -12.24 11.01
C GLY A 76 10.63 -12.20 12.49
N PHE A 77 9.69 -12.58 13.37
CA PHE A 77 9.89 -12.63 14.81
C PHE A 77 10.39 -11.28 15.39
N HIS A 78 11.55 -11.27 16.05
CA HIS A 78 12.14 -10.07 16.67
C HIS A 78 12.83 -9.13 15.66
N GLY A 79 12.99 -9.55 14.41
CA GLY A 79 13.59 -8.71 13.36
C GLY A 79 12.85 -7.40 13.14
N GLU A 80 11.50 -7.41 13.21
CA GLU A 80 10.70 -6.19 13.15
C GLU A 80 11.08 -5.18 14.24
N ILE A 81 11.42 -5.67 15.43
CA ILE A 81 11.84 -4.82 16.55
C ILE A 81 13.23 -4.23 16.31
N LEU A 82 14.20 -5.02 15.84
CA LEU A 82 15.54 -4.52 15.51
C LEU A 82 15.47 -3.42 14.43
N PHE A 83 14.64 -3.60 13.43
CA PHE A 83 14.38 -2.61 12.41
C PHE A 83 13.79 -1.31 12.98
N PHE A 84 12.75 -1.42 13.81
CA PHE A 84 12.13 -0.25 14.41
C PHE A 84 13.06 0.50 15.36
N GLU A 85 13.85 -0.21 16.16
CA GLU A 85 14.82 0.40 17.07
C GLU A 85 15.93 1.14 16.30
N THR A 86 16.33 0.60 15.15
CA THR A 86 17.28 1.28 14.25
C THR A 86 16.65 2.57 13.69
N LEU A 87 15.42 2.51 13.18
CA LEU A 87 14.71 3.65 12.61
C LEU A 87 14.46 4.78 13.63
N LYS A 88 14.19 4.44 14.88
CA LYS A 88 14.04 5.43 15.97
C LYS A 88 15.27 6.32 16.13
N LYS A 89 16.49 5.81 15.86
CA LYS A 89 17.73 6.62 15.90
C LYS A 89 17.78 7.69 14.80
N PHE A 90 16.88 7.59 13.82
CA PHE A 90 16.74 8.53 12.71
C PHE A 90 15.42 9.33 12.76
N ASN A 91 14.67 9.23 13.86
CA ASN A 91 13.35 9.87 14.02
C ASN A 91 12.33 9.50 12.93
N VAL A 92 12.44 8.30 12.36
CA VAL A 92 11.43 7.75 11.46
C VAL A 92 10.30 7.14 12.30
N LEU A 93 9.07 7.39 11.90
CA LEU A 93 7.88 6.92 12.61
C LEU A 93 7.78 5.40 12.60
N THR A 94 7.55 4.81 13.78
CA THR A 94 7.43 3.36 13.95
C THR A 94 6.17 3.01 14.75
N PRO A 95 5.44 1.94 14.40
CA PRO A 95 4.39 1.40 15.26
C PRO A 95 4.99 0.72 16.50
N ARG A 96 4.20 0.58 17.56
CA ARG A 96 4.52 -0.31 18.67
C ARG A 96 4.38 -1.76 18.23
N TYR A 97 5.37 -2.56 18.54
CA TYR A 97 5.40 -3.98 18.24
C TYR A 97 5.96 -4.72 19.45
N ILE A 98 5.18 -5.62 20.04
CA ILE A 98 5.54 -6.36 21.26
C ILE A 98 5.05 -7.80 21.15
N PHE A 99 5.60 -8.68 21.97
CA PHE A 99 5.11 -10.05 22.11
C PHE A 99 4.28 -10.20 23.38
N VAL A 100 3.20 -10.95 23.30
CA VAL A 100 2.25 -11.21 24.38
C VAL A 100 1.80 -12.66 24.35
N ASN A 101 1.53 -13.26 25.51
CA ASN A 101 0.84 -14.54 25.57
C ASN A 101 -0.66 -14.32 25.37
N VAL A 102 -1.30 -15.19 24.61
CA VAL A 102 -2.70 -15.07 24.22
C VAL A 102 -3.44 -16.38 24.44
N ASP A 103 -4.53 -16.30 25.20
CA ASP A 103 -5.57 -17.33 25.27
C ASP A 103 -6.75 -16.90 24.39
N LEU A 104 -7.26 -17.80 23.58
CA LEU A 104 -8.45 -17.57 22.76
C LEU A 104 -9.53 -18.60 23.11
N ASN A 105 -10.62 -18.13 23.74
CA ASN A 105 -11.75 -18.98 24.16
C ASN A 105 -11.35 -20.15 25.08
N GLY A 106 -10.32 -19.97 25.89
CA GLY A 106 -9.80 -20.99 26.81
C GLY A 106 -8.70 -21.90 26.23
N GLU A 107 -8.31 -21.67 24.97
CA GLU A 107 -7.17 -22.34 24.34
C GLU A 107 -5.94 -21.45 24.38
N ASP A 108 -4.84 -21.95 24.92
CA ASP A 108 -3.56 -21.26 24.95
C ASP A 108 -2.94 -21.23 23.54
N LEU A 109 -2.86 -20.03 22.97
CA LEU A 109 -2.16 -19.81 21.71
C LEU A 109 -0.67 -19.51 21.91
N GLY A 110 -0.19 -19.41 23.15
CA GLY A 110 1.19 -19.04 23.46
C GLY A 110 1.57 -17.64 22.98
N ILE A 111 2.81 -17.47 22.55
CA ILE A 111 3.37 -16.16 22.20
C ILE A 111 2.84 -15.68 20.84
N MET A 112 2.20 -14.53 20.84
CA MET A 112 1.73 -13.82 19.66
C MET A 112 2.40 -12.44 19.56
N ALA A 113 2.59 -11.95 18.34
CA ALA A 113 3.02 -10.58 18.11
C ALA A 113 1.81 -9.65 18.11
N LEU A 114 1.90 -8.55 18.87
CA LEU A 114 0.92 -7.46 18.90
C LEU A 114 1.49 -6.26 18.17
N GLU A 115 0.84 -5.84 17.09
CA GLU A 115 1.25 -4.78 16.17
C GLU A 115 0.24 -3.64 16.19
N GLU A 116 0.71 -2.42 16.43
CA GLU A 116 -0.11 -1.22 16.43
C GLU A 116 -0.69 -0.90 15.06
N SER A 117 -1.94 -0.45 15.03
CA SER A 117 -2.57 0.04 13.79
C SER A 117 -2.33 1.55 13.59
N PHE A 118 -2.35 1.99 12.34
CA PHE A 118 -2.15 3.38 11.93
C PHE A 118 -3.30 4.27 12.39
N THR A 119 -3.11 4.91 13.53
CA THR A 119 -4.11 5.77 14.18
C THR A 119 -3.46 7.03 14.74
N LYS A 120 -4.26 7.96 15.25
CA LYS A 120 -3.79 9.09 16.01
C LYS A 120 -2.83 8.70 17.15
N LEU A 121 -3.12 7.59 17.85
CA LEU A 121 -2.30 7.14 18.98
C LEU A 121 -0.88 6.73 18.55
N LEU A 122 -0.71 6.19 17.34
CA LEU A 122 0.60 5.95 16.77
C LEU A 122 1.38 7.26 16.59
N LEU A 123 0.73 8.29 16.04
CA LEU A 123 1.35 9.59 15.84
C LEU A 123 1.75 10.23 17.17
N GLU A 124 0.84 10.23 18.15
CA GLU A 124 1.10 10.76 19.50
C GLU A 124 2.24 10.00 20.20
N ASN A 125 2.30 8.67 20.09
CA ASN A 125 3.39 7.86 20.62
C ASN A 125 4.76 8.23 20.00
N ASN A 126 4.76 8.62 18.73
CA ASN A 126 5.93 9.13 18.02
C ASN A 126 6.11 10.65 18.19
N LYS A 127 5.42 11.30 19.14
CA LYS A 127 5.49 12.74 19.42
C LYS A 127 5.11 13.62 18.21
N GLN A 128 4.26 13.10 17.34
CA GLN A 128 3.73 13.80 16.18
C GLN A 128 2.32 14.32 16.44
N ARG A 129 2.00 15.43 15.79
CA ARG A 129 0.65 15.96 15.77
C ARG A 129 -0.29 15.06 14.98
N GLU A 130 -1.57 15.04 15.33
CA GLU A 130 -2.57 14.35 14.53
C GLU A 130 -2.58 14.90 13.09
N GLY A 131 -2.54 14.01 12.12
CA GLY A 131 -2.55 14.32 10.70
C GLY A 131 -3.05 13.13 9.89
N ILE A 132 -3.07 13.30 8.57
CA ILE A 132 -3.52 12.28 7.64
C ILE A 132 -2.44 11.20 7.51
N ILE A 133 -2.84 9.93 7.57
CA ILE A 133 -1.98 8.79 7.21
C ILE A 133 -2.51 8.20 5.91
N LEU A 134 -1.68 8.24 4.87
CA LEU A 134 -1.99 7.74 3.54
C LEU A 134 -1.33 6.37 3.30
N LYS A 135 -1.92 5.63 2.37
CA LYS A 135 -1.35 4.43 1.76
C LYS A 135 -1.76 4.36 0.29
N PHE A 136 -1.10 3.52 -0.48
CA PHE A 136 -1.64 3.06 -1.75
C PHE A 136 -2.73 2.02 -1.50
N ASP A 137 -3.78 2.07 -2.30
CA ASP A 137 -4.89 1.12 -2.24
C ASP A 137 -4.50 -0.15 -3.01
N GLU A 138 -4.43 -1.25 -2.30
CA GLU A 138 -3.94 -2.54 -2.79
C GLU A 138 -4.99 -3.36 -3.55
N SER A 139 -6.13 -2.86 -3.71
CA SER A 139 -7.32 -3.60 -4.09
C SER A 139 -7.29 -4.14 -5.48
N LEU A 140 -6.88 -3.30 -6.45
CA LEU A 140 -6.70 -3.72 -7.83
C LEU A 140 -5.62 -4.81 -7.95
N TYR A 141 -4.58 -4.71 -7.12
CA TYR A 141 -3.55 -5.73 -7.03
C TYR A 141 -4.14 -7.07 -6.57
N TRP A 142 -4.89 -7.07 -5.46
CA TRP A 142 -5.49 -8.30 -4.95
C TRP A 142 -6.55 -8.89 -5.88
N GLU A 143 -7.33 -8.06 -6.53
CA GLU A 143 -8.27 -8.50 -7.57
C GLU A 143 -7.54 -9.15 -8.75
N SER A 144 -6.45 -8.53 -9.22
CA SER A 144 -5.59 -9.10 -10.25
C SER A 144 -4.98 -10.45 -9.83
N GLN A 145 -4.56 -10.58 -8.55
CA GLN A 145 -4.05 -11.85 -8.03
C GLN A 145 -5.13 -12.95 -8.01
N ILE A 146 -6.36 -12.62 -7.64
CA ILE A 146 -7.49 -13.56 -7.66
C ILE A 146 -7.80 -13.98 -9.10
N ASN A 147 -7.85 -13.04 -10.03
CA ASN A 147 -8.13 -13.29 -11.43
C ASN A 147 -6.96 -13.98 -12.13
N GLY A 148 -5.74 -13.74 -11.70
CA GLY A 148 -4.53 -14.40 -12.20
C GLY A 148 -4.55 -15.91 -12.03
N LYS A 149 -5.22 -16.44 -10.99
CA LYS A 149 -5.46 -17.87 -10.81
C LYS A 149 -6.40 -18.45 -11.88
N LYS A 150 -7.16 -17.60 -12.56
CA LYS A 150 -8.00 -17.94 -13.70
C LYS A 150 -7.34 -17.59 -15.04
N GLY A 151 -6.04 -17.25 -15.04
CA GLY A 151 -5.31 -16.82 -16.23
C GLY A 151 -5.44 -15.35 -16.63
N GLU A 152 -6.04 -14.52 -15.77
CA GLU A 152 -6.33 -13.09 -16.04
C GLU A 152 -5.47 -12.14 -15.19
N PHE A 153 -4.23 -12.50 -14.90
CA PHE A 153 -3.32 -11.64 -14.14
C PHE A 153 -2.95 -10.38 -14.91
N MET A 154 -3.02 -9.23 -14.25
CA MET A 154 -2.70 -7.92 -14.80
C MET A 154 -1.46 -7.33 -14.11
N PRO A 155 -0.26 -7.49 -14.70
CA PRO A 155 0.98 -6.96 -14.12
C PRO A 155 0.95 -5.45 -13.84
N ALA A 156 0.19 -4.69 -14.64
CA ALA A 156 0.03 -3.26 -14.45
C ALA A 156 -0.50 -2.87 -13.07
N PHE A 157 -1.23 -3.75 -12.39
CA PHE A 157 -1.73 -3.49 -11.05
C PHE A 157 -0.73 -3.81 -9.93
N ASP A 158 0.44 -4.38 -10.23
CA ASP A 158 1.56 -4.49 -9.30
C ASP A 158 2.53 -3.30 -9.45
N ASN A 159 1.97 -2.09 -9.51
CA ASN A 159 2.77 -0.88 -9.64
C ASN A 159 2.12 0.28 -8.89
N TYR A 160 2.90 1.02 -8.08
CA TYR A 160 2.40 2.15 -7.29
C TYR A 160 1.78 3.26 -8.13
N LYS A 161 2.23 3.46 -9.39
CA LYS A 161 1.73 4.50 -10.30
C LYS A 161 0.27 4.29 -10.69
N THR A 162 -0.20 3.05 -10.63
CA THR A 162 -1.55 2.67 -11.04
C THR A 162 -2.54 2.62 -9.89
N GLN A 163 -2.05 2.76 -8.65
CA GLN A 163 -2.90 2.58 -7.48
C GLN A 163 -3.59 3.87 -7.09
N ARG A 164 -4.81 3.72 -6.57
CA ARG A 164 -5.50 4.79 -5.88
C ARG A 164 -4.80 5.09 -4.56
N ILE A 165 -5.03 6.29 -4.05
CA ILE A 165 -4.56 6.69 -2.72
C ILE A 165 -5.70 6.49 -1.74
N ASP A 166 -5.43 5.80 -0.66
CA ASP A 166 -6.36 5.54 0.43
C ASP A 166 -5.82 6.12 1.74
N ILE A 167 -6.68 6.26 2.75
CA ILE A 167 -6.34 6.83 4.05
C ILE A 167 -6.83 5.96 5.19
N PHE A 168 -6.16 6.08 6.33
CA PHE A 168 -6.65 5.56 7.59
C PHE A 168 -7.64 6.53 8.24
N ASN A 169 -8.62 6.01 9.02
CA ASN A 169 -9.60 6.81 9.76
C ASN A 169 -10.52 7.70 8.89
N ILE A 170 -10.94 7.20 7.75
CA ILE A 170 -11.77 7.88 6.74
C ILE A 170 -12.91 8.71 7.36
N LYS A 171 -13.76 8.11 8.23
CA LYS A 171 -14.91 8.81 8.81
C LYS A 171 -14.52 10.07 9.58
N LYS A 172 -13.44 9.99 10.37
CA LYS A 172 -12.98 11.14 11.16
C LYS A 172 -12.44 12.25 10.26
N THR A 173 -11.69 11.85 9.23
CA THR A 173 -11.11 12.80 8.27
C THR A 173 -12.20 13.59 7.56
N TYR A 174 -13.23 12.93 7.08
CA TYR A 174 -14.33 13.59 6.35
C TYR A 174 -15.23 14.45 7.24
N ASN A 175 -15.37 14.13 8.51
CA ASN A 175 -16.14 14.92 9.45
C ASN A 175 -15.38 16.17 9.96
N SER A 176 -14.11 16.34 9.59
CA SER A 176 -13.29 17.48 9.99
C SER A 176 -12.93 18.35 8.78
N PRO A 177 -13.41 19.60 8.68
CA PRO A 177 -13.06 20.49 7.56
C PRO A 177 -11.54 20.69 7.40
N ILE A 178 -10.81 20.77 8.53
CA ILE A 178 -9.35 20.93 8.53
C ILE A 178 -8.69 19.67 7.97
N MET A 179 -9.07 18.49 8.47
CA MET A 179 -8.48 17.23 8.00
C MET A 179 -8.85 16.95 6.53
N SER A 180 -10.03 17.36 6.07
CA SER A 180 -10.43 17.23 4.67
C SER A 180 -9.57 18.09 3.74
N LYS A 181 -9.23 19.32 4.15
CA LYS A 181 -8.27 20.16 3.41
C LYS A 181 -6.87 19.55 3.37
N GLN A 182 -6.41 19.05 4.52
CA GLN A 182 -5.12 18.34 4.59
C GLN A 182 -5.13 17.09 3.72
N LEU A 183 -6.23 16.35 3.67
CA LEU A 183 -6.39 15.19 2.81
C LEU A 183 -6.24 15.56 1.33
N ALA A 184 -6.96 16.57 0.87
CA ALA A 184 -6.87 17.02 -0.51
C ALA A 184 -5.43 17.39 -0.89
N PHE A 185 -4.74 18.13 -0.01
CA PHE A 185 -3.35 18.52 -0.23
C PHE A 185 -2.40 17.31 -0.23
N ALA A 186 -2.47 16.45 0.79
CA ALA A 186 -1.61 15.27 0.92
C ALA A 186 -1.80 14.28 -0.24
N THR A 187 -3.04 14.07 -0.65
CA THR A 187 -3.38 13.24 -1.81
C THR A 187 -2.83 13.86 -3.10
N GLY A 188 -2.96 15.19 -3.25
CA GLY A 188 -2.40 15.93 -4.38
C GLY A 188 -0.89 15.79 -4.49
N LEU A 189 -0.16 15.85 -3.37
CA LEU A 189 1.30 15.62 -3.33
C LEU A 189 1.65 14.21 -3.82
N LEU A 190 1.04 13.17 -3.23
CA LEU A 190 1.34 11.79 -3.58
C LEU A 190 0.94 11.45 -5.02
N ARG A 191 -0.18 11.99 -5.48
CA ARG A 191 -0.63 11.88 -6.88
C ARG A 191 0.34 12.59 -7.83
N GLY A 192 0.82 13.77 -7.46
CA GLY A 192 1.82 14.50 -8.24
C GLY A 192 3.14 13.73 -8.37
N PHE A 193 3.54 12.99 -7.33
CA PHE A 193 4.68 12.06 -7.40
C PHE A 193 4.40 10.88 -8.33
N GLN A 194 3.25 10.19 -8.18
CA GLN A 194 2.86 9.09 -9.06
C GLN A 194 2.95 9.46 -10.54
N ASN A 195 2.52 10.68 -10.87
CA ASN A 195 2.45 11.18 -12.23
C ASN A 195 3.72 11.96 -12.66
N LYS A 196 4.80 11.90 -11.89
CA LYS A 196 6.08 12.58 -12.17
C LYS A 196 5.95 14.11 -12.34
N ARG A 197 4.90 14.73 -11.79
CA ARG A 197 4.70 16.20 -11.81
C ARG A 197 5.50 16.90 -10.72
N PHE A 198 5.68 16.24 -9.60
CA PHE A 198 6.46 16.74 -8.48
C PHE A 198 7.69 15.87 -8.25
N SER A 199 8.82 16.51 -7.96
CA SER A 199 10.01 15.79 -7.53
C SER A 199 9.77 15.08 -6.20
N PRO A 200 10.44 13.97 -5.92
CA PRO A 200 10.35 13.31 -4.62
C PRO A 200 10.62 14.24 -3.42
N SER A 201 11.63 15.11 -3.49
CA SER A 201 11.93 16.08 -2.42
C SER A 201 10.87 17.18 -2.26
N HIS A 202 10.05 17.42 -3.26
CA HIS A 202 8.87 18.27 -3.13
C HIS A 202 7.78 17.60 -2.31
N VAL A 203 7.60 16.30 -2.47
CA VAL A 203 6.53 15.50 -1.86
C VAL A 203 6.90 14.96 -0.49
N PHE A 204 8.08 14.37 -0.39
CA PHE A 204 8.54 13.69 0.84
C PHE A 204 9.49 14.58 1.64
N ASP A 205 9.47 14.44 2.96
CA ASP A 205 10.55 14.97 3.79
C ASP A 205 11.84 14.21 3.45
N SER A 206 12.81 14.94 2.92
CA SER A 206 14.02 14.33 2.35
C SER A 206 14.85 13.60 3.39
N LYS A 207 14.90 14.14 4.63
CA LYS A 207 15.70 13.58 5.71
C LYS A 207 15.11 12.27 6.22
N THR A 208 13.83 12.25 6.54
CA THR A 208 13.16 11.05 7.06
C THR A 208 13.04 9.98 5.97
N MET A 209 12.76 10.38 4.72
CA MET A 209 12.68 9.44 3.59
C MET A 209 14.04 8.84 3.26
N GLY A 210 15.08 9.65 3.16
CA GLY A 210 16.45 9.18 2.92
C GLY A 210 16.92 8.25 4.04
N SER A 211 16.65 8.60 5.30
CA SER A 211 16.97 7.75 6.46
C SER A 211 16.19 6.44 6.46
N PHE A 212 14.90 6.48 6.14
CA PHE A 212 14.07 5.28 6.03
C PHE A 212 14.64 4.29 5.00
N LEU A 213 14.95 4.78 3.80
CA LEU A 213 15.53 3.95 2.75
C LEU A 213 16.91 3.40 3.14
N ALA A 214 17.76 4.21 3.77
CA ALA A 214 19.07 3.78 4.24
C ALA A 214 18.98 2.66 5.28
N VAL A 215 18.04 2.75 6.24
CA VAL A 215 17.82 1.72 7.25
C VAL A 215 17.17 0.47 6.64
N CYS A 216 16.26 0.63 5.67
CA CYS A 216 15.73 -0.53 4.94
C CYS A 216 16.83 -1.32 4.24
N GLU A 217 17.77 -0.63 3.57
CA GLU A 217 18.92 -1.26 2.94
C GLU A 217 19.86 -1.88 3.98
N PHE A 218 20.16 -1.16 5.05
CA PHE A 218 21.01 -1.63 6.14
C PHE A 218 20.47 -2.88 6.82
N CYS A 219 19.17 -2.94 7.08
CA CYS A 219 18.53 -4.09 7.72
C CYS A 219 18.08 -5.19 6.74
N GLY A 220 18.23 -5.01 5.44
CA GLY A 220 17.69 -5.93 4.44
C GLY A 220 16.16 -6.00 4.42
N SER A 221 15.51 -4.94 4.83
CA SER A 221 14.06 -4.85 4.98
C SER A 221 13.37 -4.50 3.66
N TRP A 222 13.55 -5.34 2.66
CA TRP A 222 13.01 -5.11 1.32
C TRP A 222 11.48 -5.07 1.27
N HIS A 223 10.82 -5.79 2.18
CA HIS A 223 9.38 -5.87 2.22
C HIS A 223 8.75 -4.55 2.66
N ALA A 224 9.42 -3.80 3.54
CA ALA A 224 8.97 -2.48 4.00
C ALA A 224 8.89 -1.43 2.88
N ILE A 225 9.69 -1.59 1.81
CA ILE A 225 9.72 -0.65 0.67
C ILE A 225 8.86 -1.10 -0.51
N ARG A 226 8.15 -2.24 -0.40
CA ARG A 226 7.13 -2.59 -1.38
C ARG A 226 6.03 -1.55 -1.37
N TRP A 227 5.59 -1.12 -2.56
CA TRP A 227 4.63 -0.04 -2.71
C TRP A 227 3.36 -0.24 -1.85
N HIS A 228 2.88 -1.47 -1.71
CA HIS A 228 1.69 -1.80 -0.92
C HIS A 228 1.92 -1.78 0.59
N ASN A 229 3.18 -1.77 1.06
CA ASN A 229 3.53 -1.65 2.47
C ASN A 229 3.90 -0.22 2.88
N LEU A 230 4.08 0.69 1.92
CA LEU A 230 4.39 2.07 2.23
C LEU A 230 3.21 2.78 2.88
N ARG A 231 3.50 3.47 3.97
CA ARG A 231 2.57 4.30 4.73
C ARG A 231 3.20 5.67 4.91
N PHE A 232 2.42 6.71 4.75
CA PHE A 232 2.91 8.08 4.81
C PHE A 232 2.08 8.91 5.76
N TYR A 233 2.74 9.57 6.69
CA TYR A 233 2.15 10.61 7.51
C TYR A 233 2.30 11.95 6.80
N PHE A 234 1.20 12.67 6.63
CA PHE A 234 1.24 14.05 6.20
C PHE A 234 1.52 14.93 7.42
N ASN A 235 2.70 15.51 7.47
CA ASN A 235 3.07 16.46 8.52
C ASN A 235 2.49 17.85 8.18
N PRO A 236 1.53 18.36 8.98
CA PRO A 236 0.86 19.62 8.66
C PRO A 236 1.76 20.86 8.82
N PHE A 237 2.92 20.75 9.49
CA PHE A 237 3.87 21.86 9.64
C PHE A 237 4.80 21.98 8.43
N THR A 238 5.41 20.87 8.04
CA THR A 238 6.35 20.83 6.91
C THR A 238 5.63 20.74 5.58
N GLN A 239 4.35 20.37 5.60
CA GLN A 239 3.53 20.07 4.42
C GLN A 239 4.18 19.00 3.52
N LYS A 240 4.89 18.05 4.13
CA LYS A 240 5.57 16.93 3.48
C LYS A 240 5.00 15.60 3.96
N LEU A 241 5.23 14.57 3.17
CA LEU A 241 4.94 13.19 3.53
C LEU A 241 6.18 12.57 4.19
N GLU A 242 5.98 11.98 5.36
CA GLU A 242 6.99 11.27 6.13
C GLU A 242 6.67 9.77 6.14
N PRO A 243 7.63 8.87 5.91
CA PRO A 243 7.39 7.44 5.93
C PRO A 243 7.07 6.95 7.34
N ILE A 244 6.16 5.97 7.44
CA ILE A 244 5.92 5.20 8.66
C ILE A 244 6.39 3.78 8.38
N ALA A 245 7.25 3.26 9.24
CA ALA A 245 7.76 1.90 9.13
C ALA A 245 6.64 0.87 9.27
N PHE A 246 6.72 -0.19 8.47
CA PHE A 246 5.76 -1.27 8.49
C PHE A 246 6.28 -2.47 7.73
N ASP A 247 6.09 -3.68 8.29
CA ASP A 247 6.27 -4.95 7.61
C ASP A 247 7.67 -5.15 7.02
N ALA A 248 8.68 -5.11 7.88
CA ALA A 248 10.08 -5.16 7.48
C ALA A 248 10.48 -6.49 6.86
N SER A 249 10.00 -7.60 7.44
CA SER A 249 10.37 -8.95 7.03
C SER A 249 11.87 -9.11 6.77
N ILE A 250 12.67 -8.93 7.81
CA ILE A 250 14.12 -9.14 7.74
C ILE A 250 14.37 -10.64 7.57
N TYR A 251 14.43 -11.12 6.34
CA TYR A 251 14.53 -12.58 6.10
C TYR A 251 15.84 -13.03 5.50
N ASP A 252 16.60 -12.16 4.86
CA ASP A 252 17.58 -12.67 3.94
C ASP A 252 19.00 -12.46 4.45
N ARG A 253 19.48 -13.48 5.19
CA ARG A 253 20.86 -13.56 5.61
C ARG A 253 21.82 -13.77 4.43
N ASN A 254 21.40 -14.55 3.45
CA ASN A 254 22.28 -15.01 2.37
C ASN A 254 22.48 -13.98 1.26
N ASN A 255 21.53 -13.06 1.07
CA ASN A 255 21.60 -12.04 0.00
C ASN A 255 22.42 -10.80 0.37
N ILE A 256 22.85 -10.68 1.62
CA ILE A 256 23.57 -9.50 2.12
C ILE A 256 25.02 -9.48 1.63
N ILE A 257 25.65 -10.66 1.58
CA ILE A 257 27.07 -10.79 1.31
C ILE A 257 27.40 -10.70 -0.18
N ASP A 258 26.53 -11.19 -1.04
CA ASP A 258 26.79 -11.30 -2.48
C ASP A 258 26.56 -10.00 -3.29
N GLY A 259 26.24 -8.90 -2.64
CA GLY A 259 25.93 -7.63 -3.31
C GLY A 259 24.62 -7.62 -4.10
N HIS A 260 23.99 -8.77 -4.24
CA HIS A 260 22.74 -8.91 -4.97
C HIS A 260 21.50 -8.63 -4.10
N GLY A 261 21.61 -8.80 -2.78
CA GLY A 261 20.45 -8.72 -1.86
C GLY A 261 19.89 -7.32 -1.68
N LEU A 262 20.76 -6.32 -1.67
CA LEU A 262 20.39 -4.93 -1.42
C LEU A 262 19.67 -4.30 -2.60
N LEU A 263 20.26 -4.49 -3.73
CA LEU A 263 19.84 -3.82 -4.96
C LEU A 263 18.85 -4.69 -5.76
N THR A 264 18.65 -5.96 -5.39
CA THR A 264 17.53 -6.76 -5.90
C THR A 264 16.18 -6.22 -5.44
N ASN A 265 16.16 -5.46 -4.36
CA ASN A 265 14.99 -4.71 -3.93
C ASN A 265 14.70 -3.47 -4.78
N LEU A 266 15.61 -3.07 -5.63
CA LEU A 266 15.38 -2.13 -6.72
C LEU A 266 14.39 -2.66 -7.79
N LYS A 267 13.90 -3.90 -7.67
CA LYS A 267 12.66 -4.32 -8.31
C LYS A 267 11.47 -3.45 -7.89
N GLN A 268 11.58 -2.75 -6.76
CA GLN A 268 10.61 -1.76 -6.34
C GLN A 268 10.88 -0.44 -7.05
N GLU A 269 10.18 -0.24 -8.16
CA GLU A 269 10.30 0.96 -8.99
C GLU A 269 10.17 2.26 -8.19
N ILE A 270 9.31 2.26 -7.17
CA ILE A 270 9.11 3.42 -6.30
C ILE A 270 10.39 3.84 -5.56
N MET A 271 11.21 2.90 -5.10
CA MET A 271 12.49 3.20 -4.44
C MET A 271 13.44 3.88 -5.41
N VAL A 272 13.55 3.35 -6.62
CA VAL A 272 14.41 3.94 -7.67
C VAL A 272 13.94 5.34 -8.01
N ASP A 273 12.64 5.53 -8.18
CA ASP A 273 12.08 6.83 -8.53
C ASP A 273 12.28 7.86 -7.40
N ILE A 274 12.24 7.44 -6.14
CA ILE A 274 12.57 8.32 -5.00
C ILE A 274 14.06 8.66 -4.96
N LEU A 275 14.97 7.69 -5.14
CA LEU A 275 16.42 7.91 -5.11
C LEU A 275 16.97 8.65 -6.34
N LYS A 276 16.18 8.82 -7.41
CA LYS A 276 16.51 9.73 -8.51
C LYS A 276 16.61 11.19 -8.05
N ASP A 277 15.96 11.56 -6.96
CA ASP A 277 16.03 12.90 -6.40
C ASP A 277 17.37 13.12 -5.71
N PRO A 278 18.17 14.13 -6.11
CA PRO A 278 19.49 14.37 -5.54
C PRO A 278 19.46 14.71 -4.05
N GLN A 279 18.41 15.40 -3.60
CA GLN A 279 18.30 15.81 -2.20
C GLN A 279 18.00 14.62 -1.31
N ILE A 280 17.05 13.74 -1.70
CA ILE A 280 16.79 12.52 -0.95
C ILE A 280 17.97 11.57 -0.98
N TYR A 281 18.66 11.44 -2.12
CA TYR A 281 19.86 10.63 -2.21
C TYR A 281 20.98 11.14 -1.29
N LYS A 282 21.16 12.46 -1.17
CA LYS A 282 22.10 13.06 -0.23
C LYS A 282 21.79 12.65 1.21
N GLU A 283 20.52 12.74 1.61
CA GLU A 283 20.09 12.35 2.96
C GLU A 283 20.20 10.83 3.19
N TYR A 284 19.94 10.02 2.18
CA TYR A 284 20.19 8.57 2.20
C TYR A 284 21.67 8.27 2.48
N ARG A 285 22.59 8.91 1.76
CA ARG A 285 24.04 8.77 1.99
C ARG A 285 24.46 9.27 3.37
N THR A 286 23.91 10.38 3.81
CA THR A 286 24.15 10.93 5.15
C THR A 286 23.73 9.94 6.25
N ALA A 287 22.59 9.29 6.08
CA ALA A 287 22.12 8.27 7.00
C ALA A 287 23.01 7.03 7.02
N LEU A 288 23.49 6.55 5.86
CA LEU A 288 24.45 5.44 5.80
C LEU A 288 25.76 5.78 6.52
N LEU A 289 26.31 7.00 6.31
CA LEU A 289 27.52 7.45 7.01
C LEU A 289 27.29 7.58 8.52
N LYS A 290 26.09 7.99 8.95
CA LYS A 290 25.73 8.01 10.36
C LYS A 290 25.66 6.60 10.94
N LEU A 291 25.05 5.64 10.22
CA LEU A 291 25.03 4.23 10.62
C LEU A 291 26.45 3.67 10.77
N LYS A 292 27.33 3.92 9.80
CA LYS A 292 28.73 3.51 9.89
C LYS A 292 29.39 4.02 11.18
N LYS A 293 29.28 5.33 11.46
CA LYS A 293 29.82 5.91 12.70
C LYS A 293 29.22 5.34 13.99
N MET A 294 27.93 4.93 13.95
CA MET A 294 27.27 4.30 15.11
C MET A 294 27.82 2.89 15.33
N ILE A 295 28.09 2.16 14.26
CA ILE A 295 28.66 0.80 14.31
C ILE A 295 30.11 0.86 14.81
N GLU A 296 30.92 1.79 14.31
CA GLU A 296 32.32 1.98 14.73
C GLU A 296 32.48 2.30 16.23
N LYS A 297 31.43 2.75 16.89
CA LYS A 297 31.39 3.00 18.34
C LYS A 297 31.02 1.79 19.19
N GLU A 298 30.79 0.63 18.57
CA GLU A 298 30.38 -0.61 19.19
C GLU A 298 29.09 -0.52 20.03
N GLU A 299 28.86 0.57 20.76
CA GLU A 299 27.67 0.80 21.61
C GLU A 299 26.33 0.50 20.92
N PHE A 300 26.26 0.78 19.62
CA PHE A 300 25.03 0.54 18.87
C PHE A 300 24.82 -0.93 18.56
N ILE A 301 25.87 -1.66 18.23
CA ILE A 301 25.83 -3.11 18.03
C ILE A 301 25.49 -3.80 19.34
N GLU A 302 26.16 -3.43 20.42
CA GLU A 302 25.84 -3.95 21.77
C GLU A 302 24.38 -3.70 22.16
N TYR A 303 23.86 -2.51 21.83
CA TYR A 303 22.45 -2.19 22.03
C TYR A 303 21.53 -3.13 21.25
N LEU A 304 21.78 -3.35 19.95
CA LEU A 304 21.01 -4.29 19.13
C LEU A 304 21.12 -5.73 19.65
N MET A 305 22.32 -6.17 20.01
CA MET A 305 22.56 -7.50 20.60
C MET A 305 21.82 -7.68 21.94
N SER A 306 21.75 -6.65 22.76
CA SER A 306 20.97 -6.69 24.01
C SER A 306 19.48 -6.88 23.77
N ILE A 307 18.93 -6.18 22.77
CA ILE A 307 17.54 -6.33 22.33
C ILE A 307 17.30 -7.74 21.78
N GLU A 308 18.17 -8.19 20.90
CA GLU A 308 18.08 -9.53 20.32
C GLU A 308 18.10 -10.61 21.39
N LYS A 309 19.07 -10.57 22.29
CA LYS A 309 19.17 -11.51 23.43
C LYS A 309 17.87 -11.55 24.25
N LYS A 310 17.31 -10.39 24.58
CA LYS A 310 16.05 -10.27 25.34
C LYS A 310 14.91 -11.01 24.63
N TYR A 311 14.74 -10.77 23.33
CA TYR A 311 13.62 -11.34 22.58
C TYR A 311 13.86 -12.79 22.16
N LEU A 312 15.08 -13.20 21.90
CA LEU A 312 15.42 -14.62 21.70
C LEU A 312 15.15 -15.44 22.96
N THR A 313 15.50 -14.92 24.13
CA THR A 313 15.17 -15.61 25.40
C THR A 313 13.66 -15.77 25.56
N MET A 314 12.89 -14.72 25.28
CA MET A 314 11.43 -14.77 25.38
C MET A 314 10.82 -15.73 24.37
N LEU A 315 11.17 -15.58 23.09
CA LEU A 315 10.61 -16.37 21.99
C LEU A 315 11.09 -17.83 22.02
N GLY A 316 12.31 -18.08 22.49
CA GLY A 316 12.90 -19.42 22.60
C GLY A 316 12.14 -20.35 23.56
N MET A 317 11.33 -19.78 24.45
CA MET A 317 10.42 -20.57 25.31
C MET A 317 9.41 -21.38 24.50
N GLU A 318 9.07 -20.94 23.32
CA GLU A 318 8.14 -21.62 22.41
C GLU A 318 8.78 -22.00 21.07
N PHE A 319 9.64 -21.14 20.55
CA PHE A 319 10.29 -21.28 19.23
C PHE A 319 11.77 -21.65 19.40
N PHE A 320 12.05 -22.83 19.93
CA PHE A 320 13.39 -23.29 20.35
C PHE A 320 14.41 -23.37 19.17
N LEU A 321 13.95 -23.44 17.92
CA LEU A 321 14.80 -23.38 16.72
C LEU A 321 15.03 -21.96 16.19
N LEU A 322 14.58 -20.93 16.91
CA LEU A 322 14.79 -19.55 16.50
C LEU A 322 16.24 -19.13 16.78
N TRP A 323 16.91 -18.60 15.74
CA TRP A 323 18.27 -18.09 15.83
C TRP A 323 18.27 -16.57 15.85
N GLY A 324 19.37 -15.99 16.32
CA GLY A 324 19.65 -14.56 16.19
C GLY A 324 19.92 -14.14 14.76
N TYR A 325 19.86 -12.85 14.51
CA TYR A 325 20.37 -12.25 13.29
C TYR A 325 21.87 -12.10 13.39
N ASP A 326 22.59 -12.22 12.27
CA ASP A 326 24.03 -12.02 12.24
C ASP A 326 24.37 -10.52 12.27
N LEU A 327 24.35 -9.96 13.48
CA LEU A 327 24.62 -8.54 13.69
C LEU A 327 26.10 -8.19 13.47
N GLU A 328 27.01 -9.20 13.50
CA GLU A 328 28.43 -9.03 13.27
C GLU A 328 28.74 -8.76 11.80
N GLU A 329 27.84 -9.07 10.88
CA GLU A 329 27.98 -8.74 9.45
C GLU A 329 27.57 -7.29 9.11
N LEU A 330 26.93 -6.56 10.01
CA LEU A 330 26.46 -5.20 9.76
C LEU A 330 27.57 -4.23 9.37
N PRO A 331 28.81 -4.29 9.92
CA PRO A 331 29.92 -3.47 9.46
C PRO A 331 30.28 -3.70 7.99
N VAL A 332 30.38 -4.96 7.57
CA VAL A 332 30.67 -5.34 6.19
C VAL A 332 29.56 -4.86 5.25
N ARG A 333 28.32 -4.98 5.69
CA ARG A 333 27.16 -4.56 4.93
C ARG A 333 27.15 -3.05 4.68
N ILE A 334 27.40 -2.24 5.71
CA ILE A 334 27.39 -0.78 5.55
C ILE A 334 28.50 -0.30 4.64
N ASP A 335 29.68 -0.93 4.67
CA ASP A 335 30.78 -0.60 3.79
C ASP A 335 30.43 -0.89 2.33
N LYS A 336 29.88 -2.05 2.04
CA LYS A 336 29.37 -2.38 0.69
C LYS A 336 28.30 -1.40 0.20
N LEU A 337 27.37 -0.99 1.07
CA LEU A 337 26.36 0.02 0.71
C LEU A 337 26.99 1.36 0.34
N LEU A 338 28.06 1.73 1.03
CA LEU A 338 28.77 2.98 0.79
C LEU A 338 29.64 2.96 -0.49
N GLU A 339 30.00 1.80 -1.01
CA GLU A 339 30.72 1.65 -2.29
C GLU A 339 29.86 2.05 -3.50
N TYR A 340 28.52 1.85 -3.43
CA TYR A 340 27.65 2.18 -4.54
C TYR A 340 27.45 3.69 -4.70
N SER A 341 27.78 4.20 -5.87
CA SER A 341 27.41 5.56 -6.27
C SER A 341 25.92 5.66 -6.63
N ARG A 342 25.40 6.89 -6.67
CA ARG A 342 24.03 7.13 -7.18
C ARG A 342 23.83 6.57 -8.59
N LYS A 343 24.83 6.70 -9.45
CA LYS A 343 24.81 6.20 -10.83
C LYS A 343 24.68 4.67 -10.84
N ASP A 344 25.38 3.97 -9.97
CA ASP A 344 25.31 2.52 -9.87
C ASP A 344 23.93 2.06 -9.39
N ILE A 345 23.38 2.70 -8.35
CA ILE A 345 22.04 2.41 -7.84
C ILE A 345 20.98 2.59 -8.95
N LEU A 346 21.04 3.70 -9.67
CA LEU A 346 20.10 3.96 -10.75
C LEU A 346 20.24 2.97 -11.90
N ARG A 347 21.47 2.64 -12.30
CA ARG A 347 21.78 1.65 -13.36
C ARG A 347 21.25 0.26 -12.98
N ILE A 348 21.45 -0.15 -11.73
CA ILE A 348 20.96 -1.43 -11.24
C ILE A 348 19.43 -1.43 -11.24
N GLY A 349 18.80 -0.37 -10.74
CA GLY A 349 17.34 -0.23 -10.77
C GLY A 349 16.76 -0.27 -12.18
N GLU A 350 17.42 0.31 -13.16
CA GLU A 350 17.03 0.22 -14.56
C GLU A 350 17.19 -1.18 -15.14
N LYS A 351 18.23 -1.91 -14.77
CA LYS A 351 18.47 -3.29 -15.24
C LYS A 351 17.42 -4.29 -14.70
N PHE A 352 16.92 -4.06 -13.49
CA PHE A 352 15.90 -4.91 -12.86
C PHE A 352 14.46 -4.51 -13.19
N ARG A 353 14.25 -3.44 -13.93
CA ARG A 353 12.91 -3.18 -14.47
C ARG A 353 12.53 -4.37 -15.34
N PRO A 354 11.33 -4.93 -15.21
CA PRO A 354 10.84 -5.96 -16.12
C PRO A 354 10.69 -5.34 -17.52
N GLY A 355 11.83 -5.08 -18.17
CA GLY A 355 11.97 -4.30 -19.39
C GLY A 355 11.43 -4.98 -20.64
N ASN A 356 10.86 -6.19 -20.54
CA ASN A 356 10.41 -6.93 -21.71
C ASN A 356 8.94 -7.35 -21.71
N GLN A 357 8.17 -7.06 -20.66
CA GLN A 357 6.75 -7.44 -20.64
C GLN A 357 5.76 -6.25 -20.68
N ILE A 358 6.21 -5.06 -20.28
CA ILE A 358 5.46 -3.83 -20.50
C ILE A 358 6.48 -2.86 -21.10
N LYS A 359 6.48 -2.73 -22.43
CA LYS A 359 7.41 -1.82 -23.15
C LYS A 359 7.33 -0.36 -22.72
N GLU A 360 6.43 -0.04 -21.84
CA GLU A 360 6.15 1.33 -21.42
C GLU A 360 5.72 1.36 -19.96
N ASP A 361 6.39 2.17 -19.17
CA ASP A 361 6.07 2.53 -17.79
C ASP A 361 4.78 3.36 -17.69
N PHE A 362 3.69 2.88 -18.31
CA PHE A 362 2.41 3.56 -18.18
C PHE A 362 1.71 3.12 -16.92
N PRO A 363 1.38 4.08 -16.06
CA PRO A 363 0.40 3.82 -15.03
C PRO A 363 -0.90 3.35 -15.67
N ALA A 364 -1.58 2.38 -15.08
CA ALA A 364 -2.97 2.15 -15.43
C ALA A 364 -3.70 3.46 -15.21
N ILE A 365 -4.17 4.02 -16.31
CA ILE A 365 -4.73 5.36 -16.32
C ILE A 365 -6.21 5.35 -16.04
N ILE A 366 -6.84 4.19 -16.21
CA ILE A 366 -8.27 3.99 -16.02
C ILE A 366 -8.50 2.77 -15.14
N HIS A 367 -9.33 2.92 -14.14
CA HIS A 367 -9.97 1.80 -13.46
C HIS A 367 -11.35 1.57 -14.07
N SER A 368 -11.64 0.34 -14.48
CA SER A 368 -12.92 -0.04 -15.07
C SER A 368 -13.58 -1.14 -14.28
N THR A 369 -14.88 -1.02 -14.06
CA THR A 369 -15.69 -1.99 -13.32
C THR A 369 -17.05 -2.18 -13.96
N ILE A 370 -17.62 -3.36 -13.74
CA ILE A 370 -19.01 -3.65 -14.06
C ILE A 370 -19.77 -3.76 -12.74
N THR A 371 -20.91 -3.08 -12.66
CA THR A 371 -21.83 -3.15 -11.52
C THR A 371 -23.23 -3.44 -12.00
N GLY A 372 -24.10 -3.87 -11.08
CA GLY A 372 -25.51 -4.18 -11.37
C GLY A 372 -25.84 -5.67 -11.28
N SER A 373 -27.12 -5.97 -11.05
CA SER A 373 -27.67 -7.32 -11.00
C SER A 373 -28.60 -7.54 -12.21
N GLY A 374 -28.67 -8.78 -12.69
CA GLY A 374 -29.51 -9.13 -13.84
C GLY A 374 -28.92 -8.71 -15.21
N PRO A 375 -29.77 -8.58 -16.23
CA PRO A 375 -29.32 -8.29 -17.62
C PRO A 375 -28.79 -6.86 -17.79
N ASP A 376 -29.26 -5.92 -16.99
CA ASP A 376 -28.81 -4.54 -17.06
C ASP A 376 -27.57 -4.32 -16.22
N LYS A 377 -26.48 -3.98 -16.88
CA LYS A 377 -25.17 -3.72 -16.27
C LYS A 377 -24.78 -2.26 -16.44
N ILE A 378 -23.97 -1.79 -15.51
CA ILE A 378 -23.32 -0.47 -15.58
C ILE A 378 -21.82 -0.70 -15.67
N LEU A 379 -21.24 -0.29 -16.78
CA LEU A 379 -19.80 -0.20 -16.97
C LEU A 379 -19.35 1.16 -16.47
N GLU A 380 -18.43 1.17 -15.52
CA GLU A 380 -17.87 2.39 -14.96
C GLU A 380 -16.39 2.49 -15.28
N PHE A 381 -15.99 3.65 -15.77
CA PHE A 381 -14.59 4.05 -15.91
C PHE A 381 -14.26 5.15 -14.92
N VAL A 382 -13.12 5.04 -14.28
CA VAL A 382 -12.58 6.02 -13.34
C VAL A 382 -11.20 6.44 -13.83
N ASN A 383 -11.02 7.72 -14.14
CA ASN A 383 -9.72 8.26 -14.49
C ASN A 383 -8.85 8.35 -13.22
N LEU A 384 -7.65 7.81 -13.26
CA LEU A 384 -6.70 7.81 -12.15
C LEU A 384 -5.59 8.84 -12.31
N VAL A 385 -5.56 9.54 -13.44
CA VAL A 385 -4.50 10.51 -13.75
C VAL A 385 -5.06 11.91 -13.96
N PRO A 386 -4.26 12.98 -13.72
CA PRO A 386 -4.69 14.36 -13.88
C PRO A 386 -4.64 14.84 -15.35
N PHE A 387 -4.96 13.95 -16.27
CA PHE A 387 -5.03 14.23 -17.71
C PHE A 387 -6.29 13.62 -18.29
N PRO A 388 -6.92 14.26 -19.26
CA PRO A 388 -8.07 13.69 -19.93
C PRO A 388 -7.68 12.43 -20.72
N ILE A 389 -8.61 11.49 -20.78
CA ILE A 389 -8.43 10.19 -21.43
C ILE A 389 -9.50 10.02 -22.50
N GLU A 390 -9.09 9.44 -23.61
CA GLU A 390 -9.95 9.04 -24.70
C GLU A 390 -10.15 7.54 -24.70
N ILE A 391 -11.41 7.09 -24.67
CA ILE A 391 -11.76 5.68 -24.86
C ILE A 391 -12.20 5.52 -26.31
N GLN A 392 -11.37 4.86 -27.10
CA GLN A 392 -11.54 4.72 -28.54
C GLN A 392 -12.52 3.60 -28.92
N SER A 393 -12.59 2.55 -28.12
CA SER A 393 -13.51 1.44 -28.35
C SER A 393 -13.70 0.60 -27.09
N ILE A 394 -14.84 -0.11 -27.04
CA ILE A 394 -15.12 -1.15 -26.06
C ILE A 394 -15.46 -2.40 -26.84
N GLN A 395 -14.81 -3.53 -26.51
CA GLN A 395 -14.95 -4.79 -27.22
C GLN A 395 -15.36 -5.89 -26.28
N LEU A 396 -16.19 -6.82 -26.77
CA LEU A 396 -16.55 -8.05 -26.12
C LEU A 396 -15.69 -9.17 -26.68
N ILE A 397 -14.88 -9.80 -25.83
CA ILE A 397 -13.89 -10.82 -26.19
C ILE A 397 -14.30 -12.17 -25.63
N ASP A 398 -14.28 -13.21 -26.48
CA ASP A 398 -14.46 -14.59 -26.05
C ASP A 398 -13.24 -15.05 -25.23
N LYS A 399 -13.50 -15.58 -24.04
CA LYS A 399 -12.45 -16.06 -23.13
C LYS A 399 -11.72 -17.30 -23.65
N THR A 400 -12.38 -18.07 -24.51
CA THR A 400 -11.87 -19.36 -25.00
C THR A 400 -10.85 -19.18 -26.12
N ASN A 401 -11.13 -18.30 -27.08
CA ASN A 401 -10.34 -18.15 -28.29
C ASN A 401 -9.73 -16.75 -28.47
N ASN A 402 -9.97 -15.85 -27.54
CA ASN A 402 -9.48 -14.46 -27.54
C ASN A 402 -9.93 -13.61 -28.74
N LYS A 403 -10.99 -14.02 -29.45
CA LYS A 403 -11.53 -13.28 -30.60
C LYS A 403 -12.62 -12.32 -30.19
N THR A 404 -12.71 -11.18 -30.87
CA THR A 404 -13.83 -10.26 -30.73
C THR A 404 -15.10 -10.91 -31.26
N ILE A 405 -16.13 -11.02 -30.41
CA ILE A 405 -17.37 -11.72 -30.76
C ILE A 405 -18.34 -10.77 -31.44
N GLN A 406 -18.53 -9.61 -30.88
CA GLN A 406 -19.39 -8.57 -31.41
C GLN A 406 -19.08 -7.22 -30.80
N PRO A 407 -19.47 -6.14 -31.47
CA PRO A 407 -19.33 -4.81 -30.90
C PRO A 407 -20.18 -4.70 -29.63
N PHE A 408 -19.63 -4.01 -28.64
CA PHE A 408 -20.34 -3.65 -27.42
C PHE A 408 -21.56 -2.82 -27.75
N LYS A 409 -22.75 -3.26 -27.31
CA LYS A 409 -24.02 -2.57 -27.54
C LYS A 409 -24.51 -1.91 -26.25
N PRO A 410 -24.25 -0.61 -26.06
CA PRO A 410 -24.85 0.12 -24.94
C PRO A 410 -26.36 0.33 -25.16
N LEU A 411 -27.11 0.55 -24.06
CA LEU A 411 -28.56 0.85 -24.14
C LEU A 411 -28.87 2.20 -24.81
N ARG A 412 -27.87 3.08 -24.88
CA ARG A 412 -27.92 4.33 -25.66
C ARG A 412 -26.77 4.31 -26.66
N SER A 413 -26.98 4.86 -27.84
CA SER A 413 -25.92 5.00 -28.84
C SER A 413 -24.75 5.82 -28.25
N LEU A 414 -23.54 5.30 -28.39
CA LEU A 414 -22.31 5.99 -28.02
C LEU A 414 -21.58 6.43 -29.25
N SER A 415 -21.15 7.68 -29.27
CA SER A 415 -20.20 8.19 -30.28
C SER A 415 -18.80 8.05 -29.72
N TYR A 416 -17.96 7.29 -30.37
CA TYR A 416 -16.54 7.23 -30.04
C TYR A 416 -15.79 8.36 -30.77
N PRO A 417 -14.71 8.90 -30.16
CA PRO A 417 -14.17 8.53 -28.84
C PRO A 417 -15.04 9.04 -27.69
N LEU A 418 -15.03 8.30 -26.56
CA LEU A 418 -15.60 8.78 -25.31
C LEU A 418 -14.52 9.51 -24.53
N TYR A 419 -14.84 10.64 -23.95
CA TYR A 419 -13.92 11.45 -23.18
C TYR A 419 -14.15 11.24 -21.68
N LEU A 420 -13.06 11.02 -20.97
CA LEU A 420 -13.02 10.92 -19.52
C LEU A 420 -12.13 12.04 -18.98
N GLU A 421 -12.75 12.99 -18.31
CA GLU A 421 -12.07 14.18 -17.80
C GLU A 421 -10.90 13.85 -16.86
N ALA A 422 -9.98 14.79 -16.70
CA ALA A 422 -8.85 14.65 -15.79
C ALA A 422 -9.31 14.46 -14.34
N THR A 423 -8.60 13.60 -13.61
CA THR A 423 -8.72 13.57 -12.15
C THR A 423 -8.07 14.81 -11.57
N GLU A 424 -8.79 15.54 -10.72
CA GLU A 424 -8.25 16.71 -10.05
C GLU A 424 -7.06 16.40 -9.14
N LEU A 425 -6.22 17.39 -8.90
CA LEU A 425 -5.11 17.28 -7.93
C LEU A 425 -5.58 16.96 -6.50
N SER A 426 -6.84 17.23 -6.19
CA SER A 426 -7.50 16.82 -4.96
C SER A 426 -7.61 15.31 -4.76
N GLY A 427 -7.27 14.52 -5.80
CA GLY A 427 -7.36 13.06 -5.78
C GLY A 427 -8.76 12.51 -6.01
N LEU A 428 -9.76 13.37 -6.27
CA LEU A 428 -11.11 12.93 -6.61
C LEU A 428 -11.14 12.46 -8.07
N PRO A 429 -11.54 11.19 -8.34
CA PRO A 429 -11.50 10.64 -9.67
C PRO A 429 -12.66 11.16 -10.53
N SER A 430 -12.36 11.48 -11.78
CA SER A 430 -13.39 11.68 -12.82
C SER A 430 -13.96 10.33 -13.26
N LYS A 431 -15.27 10.27 -13.48
CA LYS A 431 -16.01 9.03 -13.69
C LYS A 431 -16.94 9.12 -14.89
N LEU A 432 -16.96 8.06 -15.70
CA LEU A 432 -17.90 7.83 -16.78
C LEU A 432 -18.67 6.53 -16.56
N SER A 433 -19.99 6.57 -16.64
CA SER A 433 -20.86 5.41 -16.45
C SER A 433 -21.67 5.11 -17.71
N ILE A 434 -21.63 3.86 -18.19
CA ILE A 434 -22.33 3.41 -19.39
C ILE A 434 -23.25 2.25 -19.02
N ARG A 435 -24.54 2.39 -19.32
CA ARG A 435 -25.50 1.28 -19.16
C ARG A 435 -25.51 0.43 -20.43
N TYR A 436 -25.49 -0.87 -20.24
CA TYR A 436 -25.54 -1.85 -21.34
C TYR A 436 -26.21 -3.15 -20.89
N ALA A 437 -26.69 -3.93 -21.86
CA ALA A 437 -27.20 -5.28 -21.64
C ALA A 437 -26.13 -6.31 -22.00
N LEU A 438 -25.90 -7.31 -21.14
CA LEU A 438 -25.04 -8.43 -21.46
C LEU A 438 -25.82 -9.56 -22.16
N PRO A 439 -25.19 -10.27 -23.12
CA PRO A 439 -25.72 -11.53 -23.59
C PRO A 439 -25.81 -12.55 -22.44
N VAL A 440 -26.74 -13.47 -22.54
CA VAL A 440 -27.24 -14.35 -21.45
C VAL A 440 -26.19 -15.27 -20.79
N LYS A 441 -24.99 -15.46 -21.35
CA LYS A 441 -23.94 -16.30 -20.76
C LYS A 441 -22.67 -15.48 -20.46
N HIS A 442 -22.62 -14.96 -19.26
CA HIS A 442 -21.59 -14.04 -18.79
C HIS A 442 -20.20 -14.65 -18.61
N ASP A 443 -20.12 -15.93 -18.25
CA ASP A 443 -18.87 -16.61 -17.88
C ASP A 443 -17.96 -16.87 -19.08
N GLU A 444 -18.45 -16.68 -20.30
CA GLU A 444 -17.72 -16.97 -21.56
C GLU A 444 -17.03 -15.73 -22.15
N TYR A 445 -17.30 -14.53 -21.63
CA TYR A 445 -16.84 -13.30 -22.24
C TYR A 445 -16.10 -12.38 -21.26
N ARG A 446 -15.23 -11.52 -21.80
CA ARG A 446 -14.64 -10.39 -21.10
C ARG A 446 -14.78 -9.12 -21.93
N LEU A 447 -14.84 -7.97 -21.25
CA LEU A 447 -14.82 -6.67 -21.90
C LEU A 447 -13.41 -6.09 -21.90
N LEU A 448 -12.99 -5.52 -23.01
CA LEU A 448 -11.77 -4.74 -23.15
C LEU A 448 -12.08 -3.34 -23.65
N ALA A 449 -11.50 -2.32 -23.04
CA ALA A 449 -11.52 -0.97 -23.52
C ALA A 449 -10.17 -0.58 -24.12
N LYS A 450 -10.17 0.04 -25.29
CA LYS A 450 -8.97 0.67 -25.86
C LYS A 450 -8.96 2.14 -25.52
N SER A 451 -7.92 2.62 -24.85
CA SER A 451 -7.81 3.99 -24.38
C SER A 451 -6.46 4.62 -24.72
N SER A 452 -6.45 5.95 -24.81
CA SER A 452 -5.24 6.75 -24.95
C SER A 452 -5.37 8.05 -24.14
N LEU A 453 -4.23 8.61 -23.75
CA LEU A 453 -4.17 9.94 -23.13
C LEU A 453 -4.33 11.03 -24.19
N ILE A 454 -5.03 12.10 -23.80
CA ILE A 454 -5.18 13.29 -24.63
C ILE A 454 -4.40 14.44 -23.98
N GLY A 455 -3.63 15.17 -24.73
CA GLY A 455 -3.07 16.45 -24.31
C GLY A 455 -1.62 16.69 -24.66
N ASN A 456 -1.30 17.97 -24.76
CA ASN A 456 0.01 18.55 -25.10
C ASN A 456 1.01 18.48 -23.95
N THR A 457 1.09 17.38 -23.23
CA THR A 457 2.12 17.25 -22.22
C THR A 457 3.28 16.50 -22.85
N LYS A 458 4.40 17.16 -23.06
CA LYS A 458 5.65 16.59 -23.60
C LYS A 458 6.09 15.26 -22.93
N ILE A 459 5.50 14.92 -21.81
CA ILE A 459 5.74 13.68 -21.05
C ILE A 459 4.96 12.49 -21.63
N TYR A 460 3.88 12.76 -22.43
CA TYR A 460 2.95 11.71 -22.88
C TYR A 460 2.63 11.78 -24.38
N GLU A 461 3.41 12.52 -25.17
CA GLU A 461 3.17 12.70 -26.62
C GLU A 461 3.13 11.40 -27.43
N ASN A 462 3.64 10.29 -26.88
CA ASN A 462 3.72 9.00 -27.56
C ASN A 462 3.17 7.83 -26.74
N VAL A 463 2.12 8.06 -25.94
CA VAL A 463 1.48 6.96 -25.22
C VAL A 463 0.68 6.08 -26.17
N PRO A 464 1.08 4.84 -26.44
CA PRO A 464 0.28 3.97 -27.25
C PRO A 464 -1.06 3.64 -26.58
N SER A 465 -2.04 3.34 -27.38
CA SER A 465 -3.33 2.89 -26.90
C SER A 465 -3.19 1.66 -26.02
N GLN A 466 -3.77 1.69 -24.86
CA GLN A 466 -3.78 0.56 -23.93
C GLN A 466 -5.12 -0.18 -23.98
N TYR A 467 -5.06 -1.51 -23.92
CA TYR A 467 -6.23 -2.34 -23.70
C TYR A 467 -6.39 -2.59 -22.21
N ILE A 468 -7.53 -2.19 -21.67
CA ILE A 468 -7.85 -2.29 -20.25
C ILE A 468 -8.95 -3.32 -20.08
N PRO A 469 -8.74 -4.42 -19.33
CA PRO A 469 -9.78 -5.35 -19.01
C PRO A 469 -10.80 -4.72 -18.04
N ILE A 470 -12.03 -5.09 -18.20
CA ILE A 470 -13.15 -4.62 -17.40
C ILE A 470 -13.60 -5.75 -16.50
N PHE A 471 -13.57 -5.53 -15.20
CA PHE A 471 -13.86 -6.54 -14.18
C PHE A 471 -15.29 -6.42 -13.67
N GLU A 472 -15.92 -7.56 -13.45
CA GLU A 472 -17.20 -7.66 -12.74
C GLU A 472 -16.99 -7.71 -11.23
N ASN A 473 -17.86 -7.04 -10.48
CA ASN A 473 -17.91 -7.12 -9.01
C ASN A 473 -16.58 -6.79 -8.31
N THR A 474 -16.01 -5.63 -8.58
CA THR A 474 -14.94 -5.17 -7.72
C THR A 474 -15.48 -4.88 -6.31
N PRO A 475 -14.73 -5.25 -5.25
CA PRO A 475 -15.12 -4.98 -3.86
C PRO A 475 -15.09 -3.48 -3.49
N TYR A 476 -14.77 -2.61 -4.45
CA TYR A 476 -14.77 -1.17 -4.27
C TYR A 476 -16.12 -0.60 -4.68
N PRO A 477 -16.93 -0.17 -3.72
CA PRO A 477 -17.93 0.79 -4.05
C PRO A 477 -17.18 2.04 -4.54
N ILE A 478 -17.15 2.25 -5.84
CA ILE A 478 -16.96 3.59 -6.36
C ILE A 478 -18.07 4.38 -5.68
N LEU A 479 -17.70 5.27 -4.77
CA LEU A 479 -18.65 6.12 -4.08
C LEU A 479 -19.46 6.81 -5.18
N LYS A 480 -20.75 6.52 -5.25
CA LYS A 480 -21.64 7.22 -6.18
C LYS A 480 -21.47 8.71 -5.92
N ILE A 481 -21.52 9.55 -6.95
CA ILE A 481 -21.38 11.00 -6.81
C ILE A 481 -22.26 11.54 -5.68
N GLU A 482 -23.47 11.03 -5.54
CA GLU A 482 -24.41 11.36 -4.46
C GLU A 482 -23.86 11.01 -3.07
N GLN A 483 -23.18 9.89 -2.94
CA GLN A 483 -22.52 9.49 -1.69
C GLN A 483 -21.29 10.34 -1.42
N LEU A 484 -20.53 10.71 -2.45
CA LEU A 484 -19.43 11.65 -2.36
C LEU A 484 -19.94 13.02 -1.89
N LEU A 485 -20.97 13.56 -2.50
CA LEU A 485 -21.57 14.87 -2.11
C LEU A 485 -22.14 14.84 -0.69
N LYS A 486 -22.73 13.72 -0.28
CA LYS A 486 -23.25 13.53 1.08
C LYS A 486 -22.13 13.40 2.12
N GLN A 487 -20.99 12.77 1.76
CA GLN A 487 -19.83 12.63 2.62
C GLN A 487 -18.96 13.88 2.64
N PHE A 488 -18.99 14.67 1.57
CA PHE A 488 -18.21 15.89 1.37
C PHE A 488 -19.13 17.10 1.12
N PRO A 489 -19.79 17.63 2.15
CA PRO A 489 -20.72 18.73 2.00
C PRO A 489 -20.08 20.02 1.45
N PHE A 490 -18.75 20.09 1.43
CA PHE A 490 -17.97 21.19 0.82
C PHE A 490 -17.72 21.01 -0.68
N LEU A 491 -18.10 19.86 -1.25
CA LEU A 491 -18.06 19.64 -2.69
C LEU A 491 -19.38 20.02 -3.33
N LYS A 492 -19.32 20.46 -4.58
CA LYS A 492 -20.47 20.65 -5.47
C LYS A 492 -20.13 20.04 -6.83
N LEU A 493 -21.15 19.66 -7.55
CA LEU A 493 -20.99 19.35 -8.97
C LEU A 493 -20.76 20.63 -9.76
N SER A 494 -19.93 20.55 -10.79
CA SER A 494 -19.84 21.59 -11.81
C SER A 494 -21.22 21.80 -12.47
N PRO A 495 -21.49 22.96 -13.11
CA PRO A 495 -22.77 23.22 -13.77
C PRO A 495 -23.15 22.18 -14.82
N ASP A 496 -22.18 21.53 -15.43
CA ASP A 496 -22.34 20.47 -16.43
C ASP A 496 -22.32 19.06 -15.86
N HIS A 497 -22.25 18.93 -14.53
CA HIS A 497 -22.24 17.66 -13.78
C HIS A 497 -21.07 16.71 -14.12
N ARG A 498 -19.97 17.23 -14.67
CA ARG A 498 -18.81 16.44 -15.07
C ARG A 498 -17.69 16.40 -14.02
N GLU A 499 -17.63 17.41 -13.18
CA GLU A 499 -16.55 17.58 -12.19
C GLU A 499 -17.10 17.83 -10.79
N LEU A 500 -16.35 17.36 -9.79
CA LEU A 500 -16.54 17.73 -8.40
C LEU A 500 -15.60 18.88 -8.08
N ILE A 501 -16.13 20.00 -7.69
CA ILE A 501 -15.38 21.21 -7.34
C ILE A 501 -15.57 21.58 -5.88
N LEU A 502 -14.55 22.17 -5.27
CA LEU A 502 -14.66 22.71 -3.92
C LEU A 502 -15.64 23.89 -3.90
N LYS A 503 -16.57 23.88 -2.96
CA LYS A 503 -17.39 25.04 -2.68
C LYS A 503 -16.47 26.15 -2.19
N LYS A 504 -16.51 27.31 -2.86
CA LYS A 504 -15.84 28.52 -2.43
C LYS A 504 -16.47 29.04 -1.14
#